data_7d111604eb73b915f122b2a1f880f100
#
_entry.id   7d111604eb73b915f122b2a1f880f100
#
_cell.length_a   1.000
_cell.length_b   1.000
_cell.length_c   1.000
_cell.angle_alpha   90.00
_cell.angle_beta   90.00
_cell.angle_gamma   90.00
#
_symmetry.space_group_name_H-M   'P 1'
#
loop_
_entity.id
_entity.type
_entity.pdbx_description
1 polymer ?
#
loop_
_entity_poly.entity_id
_entity_poly.type
_entity_poly.pdbx_seq_one_letter_code
_entity_poly.pdbx_strand_id
1 'polypeptide(L)'
;ILEKVEVEYAGRFKLVKIDSDQEQQLGAAFGIRSIPTCILMMNGQPVDGFAGALPEGKVKEFLDKHLPPADELAEDPELTLEEEPTDPDAVLEKLQHAVAANPADDNARFDYVKLLLQLGREDDAKVAFAPVIAQTSVVRRFDSLKRWMDAMDFVATSASGDSAAGQFDAKISANKRDFEARFGKARWLMVQQRWTEALDELLEILMRDKAWNEDLARKTYIAVLDIMEAPKPKVADGQIPPEDPVVATYRRRLSSVVLS
;
A
#
# COMPACT_ATOMS: atom_id res chain seq x y z
N ILE A 1 -24.40 -12.84 23.92
CA ILE A 1 -23.47 -13.54 24.84
C ILE A 1 -22.05 -13.37 24.34
N LEU A 2 -21.70 -13.82 23.14
CA LEU A 2 -20.33 -13.79 22.61
C LEU A 2 -19.74 -12.37 22.57
N GLU A 3 -20.47 -11.36 22.11
CA GLU A 3 -20.02 -9.95 22.11
C GLU A 3 -19.73 -9.42 23.53
N LYS A 4 -20.55 -9.84 24.52
CA LYS A 4 -20.32 -9.49 25.92
C LYS A 4 -19.04 -10.14 26.44
N VAL A 5 -18.82 -11.41 26.12
CA VAL A 5 -17.63 -12.16 26.52
C VAL A 5 -16.37 -11.59 25.83
N GLU A 6 -16.47 -11.15 24.57
CA GLU A 6 -15.36 -10.49 23.88
C GLU A 6 -14.88 -9.23 24.62
N VAL A 7 -15.82 -8.38 25.03
CA VAL A 7 -15.51 -7.17 25.83
C VAL A 7 -14.88 -7.54 27.18
N GLU A 8 -15.40 -8.58 27.85
CA GLU A 8 -14.94 -9.02 29.16
C GLU A 8 -13.53 -9.64 29.10
N TYR A 9 -13.19 -10.30 27.98
CA TYR A 9 -11.86 -10.87 27.74
C TYR A 9 -10.83 -9.85 27.19
N ALA A 10 -11.23 -8.57 27.03
CA ALA A 10 -10.33 -7.45 26.80
C ALA A 10 -9.24 -7.69 25.72
N GLY A 11 -9.64 -8.20 24.55
CA GLY A 11 -8.74 -8.41 23.41
C GLY A 11 -8.05 -9.78 23.36
N ARG A 12 -8.23 -10.65 24.35
CA ARG A 12 -7.69 -12.03 24.33
C ARG A 12 -8.22 -12.88 23.17
N PHE A 13 -9.33 -12.50 22.57
CA PHE A 13 -9.84 -13.02 21.29
C PHE A 13 -10.65 -11.95 20.56
N LYS A 14 -10.86 -12.14 19.27
CA LYS A 14 -11.70 -11.29 18.43
C LYS A 14 -12.86 -12.10 17.87
N LEU A 15 -14.10 -11.59 18.06
CA LEU A 15 -15.28 -12.20 17.50
C LEU A 15 -15.51 -11.72 16.06
N VAL A 16 -15.57 -12.65 15.11
CA VAL A 16 -15.94 -12.39 13.73
C VAL A 16 -17.25 -13.10 13.42
N LYS A 17 -18.23 -12.39 12.90
CA LYS A 17 -19.53 -12.94 12.48
C LYS A 17 -19.50 -13.15 10.97
N ILE A 18 -19.89 -14.34 10.54
CA ILE A 18 -19.96 -14.72 9.14
C ILE A 18 -21.38 -15.16 8.82
N ASP A 19 -21.93 -14.60 7.77
CA ASP A 19 -23.22 -15.02 7.23
C ASP A 19 -23.03 -16.23 6.31
N SER A 20 -23.48 -17.40 6.79
CA SER A 20 -23.29 -18.66 6.07
C SER A 20 -24.10 -18.74 4.76
N ASP A 21 -25.13 -17.93 4.59
CA ASP A 21 -25.92 -17.88 3.35
C ASP A 21 -25.21 -17.07 2.26
N GLN A 22 -24.43 -16.06 2.66
CA GLN A 22 -23.59 -15.27 1.77
C GLN A 22 -22.23 -15.94 1.49
N GLU A 23 -21.65 -16.60 2.49
CA GLU A 23 -20.32 -17.20 2.46
C GLU A 23 -20.39 -18.74 2.42
N GLN A 24 -21.13 -19.28 1.46
CA GLN A 24 -21.38 -20.73 1.31
C GLN A 24 -20.10 -21.57 1.15
N GLN A 25 -19.04 -21.00 0.53
CA GLN A 25 -17.76 -21.68 0.37
C GLN A 25 -17.05 -21.87 1.71
N LEU A 26 -17.11 -20.89 2.60
CA LEU A 26 -16.59 -20.99 3.96
C LEU A 26 -17.40 -21.99 4.78
N GLY A 27 -18.71 -21.94 4.69
CA GLY A 27 -19.59 -22.91 5.35
C GLY A 27 -19.30 -24.35 4.96
N ALA A 28 -19.03 -24.59 3.68
CA ALA A 28 -18.65 -25.93 3.18
C ALA A 28 -17.24 -26.34 3.60
N ALA A 29 -16.27 -25.43 3.56
CA ALA A 29 -14.88 -25.69 3.92
C ALA A 29 -14.73 -26.10 5.42
N PHE A 30 -15.52 -25.46 6.30
CA PHE A 30 -15.55 -25.78 7.73
C PHE A 30 -16.60 -26.83 8.13
N GLY A 31 -17.30 -27.41 7.16
CA GLY A 31 -18.29 -28.46 7.39
C GLY A 31 -19.47 -28.02 8.26
N ILE A 32 -19.90 -26.75 8.18
CA ILE A 32 -20.98 -26.21 8.99
C ILE A 32 -22.30 -26.89 8.62
N ARG A 33 -22.93 -27.53 9.61
CA ARG A 33 -24.18 -28.29 9.43
C ARG A 33 -25.35 -27.68 10.18
N SER A 34 -25.08 -26.77 11.09
CA SER A 34 -26.11 -26.12 11.92
C SER A 34 -25.69 -24.71 12.31
N ILE A 35 -26.67 -23.85 12.57
CA ILE A 35 -26.48 -22.46 12.99
C ILE A 35 -27.09 -22.29 14.37
N PRO A 36 -26.43 -21.60 15.31
CA PRO A 36 -25.08 -21.06 15.22
C PRO A 36 -24.00 -22.12 15.38
N THR A 37 -22.89 -21.99 14.68
CA THR A 37 -21.66 -22.74 14.92
C THR A 37 -20.53 -21.76 15.19
N CYS A 38 -19.76 -22.00 16.24
CA CYS A 38 -18.58 -21.20 16.60
C CYS A 38 -17.34 -22.04 16.38
N ILE A 39 -16.34 -21.48 15.72
CA ILE A 39 -15.04 -22.11 15.47
C ILE A 39 -13.97 -21.20 16.06
N LEU A 40 -13.13 -21.76 16.91
CA LEU A 40 -11.95 -21.08 17.43
C LEU A 40 -10.81 -21.25 16.45
N MET A 41 -10.29 -20.13 15.95
CA MET A 41 -9.14 -20.09 15.06
C MET A 41 -7.92 -19.59 15.83
N MET A 42 -6.79 -20.27 15.69
CA MET A 42 -5.50 -19.83 16.22
C MET A 42 -4.45 -19.95 15.11
N ASN A 43 -3.70 -18.88 14.89
CA ASN A 43 -2.68 -18.81 13.83
C ASN A 43 -3.20 -19.21 12.44
N GLY A 44 -4.44 -18.81 12.12
CA GLY A 44 -5.08 -19.11 10.83
C GLY A 44 -5.62 -20.53 10.68
N GLN A 45 -5.56 -21.38 11.72
CA GLN A 45 -6.08 -22.74 11.68
C GLN A 45 -7.22 -22.96 12.68
N PRO A 46 -8.23 -23.79 12.35
CA PRO A 46 -9.27 -24.17 13.29
C PRO A 46 -8.70 -25.11 14.36
N VAL A 47 -8.84 -24.75 15.63
CA VAL A 47 -8.31 -25.51 16.77
C VAL A 47 -9.41 -26.30 17.47
N ASP A 48 -10.56 -25.67 17.67
CA ASP A 48 -11.72 -26.30 18.33
C ASP A 48 -13.00 -25.54 17.93
N GLY A 49 -14.17 -26.03 18.29
CA GLY A 49 -15.44 -25.37 17.98
C GLY A 49 -16.63 -26.03 18.65
N PHE A 50 -17.76 -25.33 18.65
CA PHE A 50 -19.01 -25.88 19.15
C PHE A 50 -20.18 -25.49 18.25
N ALA A 51 -21.18 -26.34 18.20
CA ALA A 51 -22.42 -26.11 17.46
C ALA A 51 -23.56 -25.85 18.45
N GLY A 52 -24.43 -24.89 18.10
CA GLY A 52 -25.55 -24.44 18.93
C GLY A 52 -25.22 -23.30 19.87
N ALA A 53 -26.24 -22.75 20.48
CA ALA A 53 -26.11 -21.67 21.46
C ALA A 53 -25.67 -22.23 22.82
N LEU A 54 -24.54 -21.76 23.33
CA LEU A 54 -24.05 -22.09 24.66
C LEU A 54 -24.36 -20.97 25.67
N PRO A 55 -24.64 -21.33 26.95
CA PRO A 55 -24.69 -20.34 28.02
C PRO A 55 -23.33 -19.67 28.24
N GLU A 56 -23.34 -18.42 28.74
CA GLU A 56 -22.14 -17.60 28.95
C GLU A 56 -21.02 -18.34 29.68
N GLY A 57 -21.35 -19.08 30.78
CA GLY A 57 -20.37 -19.85 31.54
C GLY A 57 -19.67 -20.93 30.72
N LYS A 58 -20.40 -21.61 29.81
CA LYS A 58 -19.82 -22.64 28.94
C LYS A 58 -18.95 -22.04 27.84
N VAL A 59 -19.28 -20.88 27.35
CA VAL A 59 -18.42 -20.13 26.40
C VAL A 59 -17.12 -19.75 27.09
N LYS A 60 -17.16 -19.28 28.34
CA LYS A 60 -15.96 -18.94 29.11
C LYS A 60 -15.09 -20.17 29.38
N GLU A 61 -15.68 -21.28 29.84
CA GLU A 61 -14.95 -22.55 30.03
C GLU A 61 -14.26 -23.00 28.73
N PHE A 62 -14.93 -22.87 27.60
CA PHE A 62 -14.36 -23.23 26.28
C PHE A 62 -13.18 -22.31 25.92
N LEU A 63 -13.31 -21.00 26.12
CA LEU A 63 -12.26 -20.05 25.85
C LEU A 63 -11.06 -20.21 26.78
N ASP A 64 -11.30 -20.37 28.10
CA ASP A 64 -10.25 -20.53 29.10
C ASP A 64 -9.42 -21.83 28.90
N LYS A 65 -10.01 -22.84 28.25
CA LYS A 65 -9.30 -24.08 27.90
C LYS A 65 -8.25 -23.86 26.82
N HIS A 66 -8.47 -22.88 25.93
CA HIS A 66 -7.66 -22.67 24.73
C HIS A 66 -6.85 -21.39 24.75
N LEU A 67 -7.31 -20.40 25.51
CA LEU A 67 -6.60 -19.12 25.64
C LEU A 67 -5.62 -19.18 26.81
N PRO A 68 -4.41 -18.63 26.68
CA PRO A 68 -3.47 -18.54 27.78
C PRO A 68 -4.06 -17.73 28.94
N PRO A 69 -3.66 -18.05 30.21
CA PRO A 69 -4.08 -17.27 31.37
C PRO A 69 -3.76 -15.78 31.21
N ALA A 70 -4.59 -14.91 31.81
CA ALA A 70 -4.39 -13.46 31.72
C ALA A 70 -3.02 -13.00 32.25
N ASP A 71 -2.42 -13.73 33.19
CA ASP A 71 -1.12 -13.42 33.79
C ASP A 71 0.08 -13.82 32.90
N GLU A 72 -0.08 -14.76 31.97
CA GLU A 72 0.98 -15.12 31.02
C GLU A 72 1.05 -14.16 29.83
N LEU A 73 0.03 -13.34 29.60
CA LEU A 73 0.04 -12.27 28.58
C LEU A 73 0.83 -11.03 29.01
N ALA A 74 1.34 -11.01 30.26
CA ALA A 74 2.14 -9.90 30.78
C ALA A 74 3.64 -10.02 30.43
N GLU A 75 4.11 -11.09 29.79
CA GLU A 75 5.53 -11.31 29.46
C GLU A 75 5.79 -11.75 27.99
N ASP A 76 4.81 -11.84 27.12
CA ASP A 76 5.13 -11.80 25.70
C ASP A 76 5.37 -10.31 25.34
N PRO A 77 6.53 -10.00 24.72
CA PRO A 77 6.70 -8.66 24.20
C PRO A 77 5.55 -8.44 23.22
N GLU A 78 4.58 -7.66 23.66
CA GLU A 78 3.50 -7.09 22.88
C GLU A 78 3.69 -7.32 21.37
N LEU A 79 2.90 -8.23 20.80
CA LEU A 79 2.26 -7.83 19.57
C LEU A 79 1.32 -6.67 19.95
N THR A 80 1.88 -5.56 20.38
CA THR A 80 1.33 -4.29 20.08
C THR A 80 1.14 -4.38 18.57
N LEU A 81 -0.10 -4.46 18.13
CA LEU A 81 -0.48 -3.61 17.03
C LEU A 81 0.00 -2.23 17.50
N GLU A 82 1.29 -1.94 17.26
CA GLU A 82 1.75 -0.56 17.23
C GLU A 82 0.70 0.05 16.31
N GLU A 83 -0.20 0.84 16.87
CA GLU A 83 -0.95 1.78 16.07
C GLU A 83 0.13 2.42 15.23
N GLU A 84 0.15 2.09 13.93
CA GLU A 84 1.18 2.62 13.07
C GLU A 84 1.11 4.13 13.28
N PRO A 85 2.21 4.76 13.69
CA PRO A 85 2.17 6.14 14.08
C PRO A 85 1.52 6.90 12.94
N THR A 86 0.37 7.50 13.20
CA THR A 86 -0.37 8.31 12.23
C THR A 86 0.29 9.68 12.06
N ASP A 87 1.19 10.04 12.98
CA ASP A 87 2.01 11.23 12.87
C ASP A 87 3.14 11.00 11.86
N PRO A 88 3.21 11.78 10.77
CA PRO A 88 4.24 11.64 9.75
C PRO A 88 5.67 11.70 10.28
N ASP A 89 5.93 12.49 11.31
CA ASP A 89 7.27 12.61 11.91
C ASP A 89 7.66 11.33 12.67
N ALA A 90 6.73 10.71 13.38
CA ALA A 90 6.97 9.44 14.06
C ALA A 90 7.16 8.27 13.06
N VAL A 91 6.39 8.26 11.94
CA VAL A 91 6.62 7.30 10.84
C VAL A 91 7.99 7.48 10.23
N LEU A 92 8.41 8.73 10.04
CA LEU A 92 9.72 9.06 9.47
C LEU A 92 10.86 8.57 10.36
N GLU A 93 10.76 8.78 11.68
CA GLU A 93 11.73 8.29 12.66
C GLU A 93 11.82 6.76 12.64
N LYS A 94 10.69 6.07 12.64
CA LYS A 94 10.63 4.60 12.52
C LYS A 94 11.33 4.09 11.27
N LEU A 95 11.06 4.70 10.11
CA LEU A 95 11.70 4.33 8.84
C LEU A 95 13.20 4.65 8.84
N GLN A 96 13.61 5.76 9.41
CA GLN A 96 15.01 6.11 9.58
C GLN A 96 15.77 5.08 10.42
N HIS A 97 15.19 4.66 11.54
CA HIS A 97 15.74 3.59 12.37
C HIS A 97 15.83 2.26 11.63
N ALA A 98 14.80 1.89 10.85
CA ALA A 98 14.80 0.67 10.06
C ALA A 98 15.94 0.66 9.02
N VAL A 99 16.13 1.77 8.30
CA VAL A 99 17.23 1.93 7.33
C VAL A 99 18.59 1.91 8.01
N ALA A 100 18.72 2.48 9.22
CA ALA A 100 19.97 2.47 9.99
C ALA A 100 20.30 1.06 10.50
N ALA A 101 19.30 0.30 10.96
CA ALA A 101 19.46 -1.06 11.46
C ALA A 101 19.78 -2.06 10.33
N ASN A 102 19.16 -1.90 9.16
CA ASN A 102 19.42 -2.74 7.98
C ASN A 102 19.57 -1.89 6.71
N PRO A 103 20.77 -1.39 6.41
CA PRO A 103 21.03 -0.57 5.21
C PRO A 103 20.77 -1.29 3.88
N ALA A 104 20.65 -2.61 3.89
CA ALA A 104 20.37 -3.44 2.72
C ALA A 104 18.87 -3.69 2.50
N ASP A 105 18.00 -3.19 3.37
CA ASP A 105 16.55 -3.27 3.19
C ASP A 105 16.08 -2.21 2.19
N ASP A 106 15.96 -2.63 0.94
CA ASP A 106 15.51 -1.77 -0.16
C ASP A 106 14.09 -1.25 0.05
N ASN A 107 13.22 -2.01 0.73
CA ASN A 107 11.84 -1.59 0.99
C ASN A 107 11.80 -0.49 2.05
N ALA A 108 12.47 -0.67 3.17
CA ALA A 108 12.57 0.35 4.21
C ALA A 108 13.17 1.65 3.66
N ARG A 109 14.22 1.55 2.84
CA ARG A 109 14.83 2.71 2.20
C ARG A 109 13.91 3.39 1.20
N PHE A 110 13.19 2.62 0.38
CA PHE A 110 12.20 3.17 -0.55
C PHE A 110 11.12 3.95 0.22
N ASP A 111 10.54 3.35 1.25
CA ASP A 111 9.46 3.96 2.02
C ASP A 111 9.95 5.20 2.77
N TYR A 112 11.18 5.19 3.29
CA TYR A 112 11.82 6.34 3.94
C TYR A 112 11.99 7.51 2.97
N VAL A 113 12.62 7.29 1.81
CA VAL A 113 12.85 8.32 0.80
C VAL A 113 11.52 8.84 0.24
N LYS A 114 10.56 7.95 -0.03
CA LYS A 114 9.21 8.29 -0.48
C LYS A 114 8.53 9.25 0.49
N LEU A 115 8.57 8.95 1.79
CA LEU A 115 7.95 9.79 2.81
C LEU A 115 8.63 11.17 2.90
N LEU A 116 9.96 11.23 2.82
CA LEU A 116 10.69 12.50 2.77
C LEU A 116 10.23 13.37 1.59
N LEU A 117 10.07 12.78 0.40
CA LEU A 117 9.58 13.48 -0.78
C LEU A 117 8.12 13.94 -0.61
N GLN A 118 7.27 13.11 0.01
CA GLN A 118 5.87 13.47 0.31
C GLN A 118 5.75 14.66 1.26
N LEU A 119 6.67 14.78 2.19
CA LEU A 119 6.75 15.87 3.16
C LEU A 119 7.48 17.12 2.61
N GLY A 120 7.92 17.10 1.34
CA GLY A 120 8.68 18.21 0.73
C GLY A 120 10.11 18.35 1.24
N ARG A 121 10.66 17.32 1.93
CA ARG A 121 12.03 17.29 2.43
C ARG A 121 12.99 16.77 1.37
N GLU A 122 13.11 17.52 0.26
CA GLU A 122 13.83 17.08 -0.94
C GLU A 122 15.32 16.85 -0.69
N ASP A 123 15.98 17.74 0.05
CA ASP A 123 17.42 17.64 0.35
C ASP A 123 17.72 16.39 1.20
N ASP A 124 16.91 16.12 2.21
CA ASP A 124 17.03 14.93 3.03
C ASP A 124 16.77 13.66 2.22
N ALA A 125 15.78 13.70 1.30
CA ALA A 125 15.50 12.60 0.39
C ALA A 125 16.69 12.31 -0.53
N LYS A 126 17.34 13.33 -1.09
CA LYS A 126 18.54 13.18 -1.93
C LYS A 126 19.70 12.56 -1.14
N VAL A 127 19.90 12.97 0.11
CA VAL A 127 20.92 12.37 1.00
C VAL A 127 20.60 10.90 1.31
N ALA A 128 19.36 10.59 1.66
CA ALA A 128 18.93 9.22 1.97
C ALA A 128 18.99 8.29 0.75
N PHE A 129 18.80 8.83 -0.46
CA PHE A 129 18.82 8.09 -1.72
C PHE A 129 20.24 7.88 -2.29
N ALA A 130 21.19 8.76 -1.98
CA ALA A 130 22.54 8.73 -2.52
C ALA A 130 23.24 7.34 -2.46
N PRO A 131 23.14 6.56 -1.35
CA PRO A 131 23.79 5.25 -1.28
C PRO A 131 23.29 4.22 -2.31
N VAL A 132 22.07 4.39 -2.82
CA VAL A 132 21.40 3.43 -3.73
C VAL A 132 21.23 3.95 -5.15
N ILE A 133 21.75 5.13 -5.47
CA ILE A 133 21.59 5.75 -6.79
C ILE A 133 22.12 4.86 -7.94
N ALA A 134 23.19 4.10 -7.70
CA ALA A 134 23.73 3.17 -8.69
C ALA A 134 22.83 1.95 -8.94
N GLN A 135 21.89 1.67 -8.05
CA GLN A 135 20.98 0.52 -8.12
C GLN A 135 19.68 0.83 -8.89
N THR A 136 19.48 2.05 -9.34
CA THR A 136 18.26 2.47 -10.07
C THR A 136 18.05 1.67 -11.37
N SER A 137 19.11 1.20 -12.00
CA SER A 137 19.02 0.34 -13.19
C SER A 137 18.57 -1.09 -12.92
N VAL A 138 18.66 -1.56 -11.67
CA VAL A 138 18.39 -2.94 -11.25
C VAL A 138 17.15 -3.01 -10.36
N VAL A 139 17.00 -2.07 -9.45
CA VAL A 139 15.88 -2.03 -8.49
C VAL A 139 14.81 -1.05 -8.99
N ARG A 140 13.72 -1.58 -9.51
CA ARG A 140 12.62 -0.79 -10.11
C ARG A 140 12.08 0.30 -9.17
N ARG A 141 11.92 0.01 -7.88
CA ARG A 141 11.41 0.98 -6.91
C ARG A 141 12.35 2.18 -6.73
N PHE A 142 13.65 1.99 -6.86
CA PHE A 142 14.61 3.08 -6.84
C PHE A 142 14.58 3.91 -8.13
N ASP A 143 14.35 3.29 -9.30
CA ASP A 143 14.07 4.03 -10.53
C ASP A 143 12.81 4.89 -10.41
N SER A 144 11.79 4.39 -9.71
CA SER A 144 10.55 5.14 -9.47
C SER A 144 10.79 6.41 -8.64
N LEU A 145 11.57 6.33 -7.56
CA LEU A 145 11.97 7.49 -6.77
C LEU A 145 12.81 8.48 -7.59
N LYS A 146 13.77 7.95 -8.35
CA LYS A 146 14.62 8.78 -9.21
C LYS A 146 13.78 9.59 -10.20
N ARG A 147 12.79 8.97 -10.85
CA ARG A 147 11.89 9.67 -11.78
C ARG A 147 11.07 10.76 -11.12
N TRP A 148 10.66 10.56 -9.87
CA TRP A 148 9.99 11.61 -9.12
C TRP A 148 10.92 12.78 -8.80
N MET A 149 12.14 12.51 -8.33
CA MET A 149 13.16 13.56 -8.10
C MET A 149 13.53 14.27 -9.41
N ASP A 150 13.69 13.53 -10.53
CA ASP A 150 13.93 14.13 -11.86
C ASP A 150 12.76 15.02 -12.30
N ALA A 151 11.53 14.71 -11.91
CA ALA A 151 10.36 15.56 -12.16
C ALA A 151 10.42 16.85 -11.31
N MET A 152 10.84 16.76 -10.04
CA MET A 152 11.06 17.91 -9.17
C MET A 152 12.14 18.85 -9.72
N ASP A 153 13.30 18.29 -10.11
CA ASP A 153 14.39 19.08 -10.73
C ASP A 153 13.94 19.72 -12.04
N PHE A 154 13.15 19.02 -12.86
CA PHE A 154 12.57 19.58 -14.09
C PHE A 154 11.65 20.77 -13.80
N VAL A 155 10.77 20.67 -12.82
CA VAL A 155 9.83 21.75 -12.46
C VAL A 155 10.60 22.93 -11.86
N ALA A 156 11.58 22.68 -11.01
CA ALA A 156 12.41 23.71 -10.40
C ALA A 156 13.22 24.52 -11.43
N THR A 157 13.68 23.86 -12.50
CA THR A 157 14.44 24.52 -13.59
C THR A 157 13.55 25.13 -14.66
N SER A 158 12.25 24.78 -14.67
CA SER A 158 11.29 25.34 -15.63
C SER A 158 10.93 26.77 -15.24
N ALA A 159 11.17 27.74 -16.13
CA ALA A 159 11.01 29.18 -15.87
C ALA A 159 9.57 29.66 -15.53
N SER A 160 8.60 28.76 -15.41
CA SER A 160 7.18 29.10 -15.42
C SER A 160 6.44 28.91 -14.09
N GLY A 161 7.05 28.29 -13.08
CA GLY A 161 6.40 28.09 -11.77
C GLY A 161 4.94 27.60 -11.87
N ASP A 162 4.03 28.23 -11.16
CA ASP A 162 2.59 27.89 -11.17
C ASP A 162 1.91 28.11 -12.53
N SER A 163 2.49 28.92 -13.44
CA SER A 163 1.96 29.11 -14.79
C SER A 163 2.32 27.95 -15.76
N ALA A 164 3.16 27.03 -15.35
CA ALA A 164 3.60 25.89 -16.19
C ALA A 164 2.43 25.02 -16.66
N ALA A 165 1.46 24.74 -15.80
CA ALA A 165 0.28 23.96 -16.15
C ALA A 165 -0.50 24.58 -17.32
N GLY A 166 -0.77 25.87 -17.29
CA GLY A 166 -1.47 26.57 -18.36
C GLY A 166 -0.71 26.58 -19.69
N GLN A 167 0.61 26.62 -19.65
CA GLN A 167 1.43 26.55 -20.87
C GLN A 167 1.40 25.14 -21.48
N PHE A 168 1.44 24.08 -20.68
CA PHE A 168 1.27 22.72 -21.19
C PHE A 168 -0.12 22.53 -21.78
N ASP A 169 -1.17 23.01 -21.10
CA ASP A 169 -2.54 22.91 -21.59
C ASP A 169 -2.74 23.64 -22.92
N ALA A 170 -2.15 24.82 -23.08
CA ALA A 170 -2.18 25.56 -24.34
C ALA A 170 -1.52 24.80 -25.50
N LYS A 171 -0.33 24.22 -25.27
CA LYS A 171 0.38 23.41 -26.27
C LYS A 171 -0.41 22.15 -26.63
N ILE A 172 -0.94 21.44 -25.64
CA ILE A 172 -1.74 20.22 -25.84
C ILE A 172 -3.04 20.53 -26.57
N SER A 173 -3.65 21.67 -26.30
CA SER A 173 -4.87 22.14 -27.00
C SER A 173 -4.59 22.43 -28.46
N ALA A 174 -3.45 23.08 -28.77
CA ALA A 174 -3.00 23.33 -30.11
C ALA A 174 -2.60 22.07 -30.89
N ASN A 175 -1.94 21.13 -30.21
CA ASN A 175 -1.53 19.84 -30.77
C ASN A 175 -1.71 18.71 -29.77
N LYS A 176 -2.74 17.88 -29.97
CA LYS A 176 -3.02 16.71 -29.11
C LYS A 176 -1.90 15.67 -29.10
N ARG A 177 -0.98 15.69 -30.04
CA ARG A 177 0.19 14.82 -30.15
C ARG A 177 1.49 15.51 -29.70
N ASP A 178 1.41 16.66 -29.06
CA ASP A 178 2.57 17.23 -28.37
C ASP A 178 2.90 16.41 -27.12
N PHE A 179 3.61 15.29 -27.33
CA PHE A 179 3.96 14.36 -26.29
C PHE A 179 4.95 14.95 -25.29
N GLU A 180 5.80 15.87 -25.72
CA GLU A 180 6.72 16.60 -24.82
C GLU A 180 5.93 17.48 -23.85
N ALA A 181 4.91 18.21 -24.34
CA ALA A 181 4.07 19.00 -23.47
C ALA A 181 3.25 18.13 -22.51
N ARG A 182 2.70 16.99 -22.98
CA ARG A 182 1.98 16.03 -22.11
C ARG A 182 2.88 15.44 -21.04
N PHE A 183 4.09 15.04 -21.42
CA PHE A 183 5.06 14.49 -20.48
C PHE A 183 5.53 15.54 -19.47
N GLY A 184 5.75 16.79 -19.92
CA GLY A 184 6.02 17.93 -19.05
C GLY A 184 4.91 18.18 -18.04
N LYS A 185 3.64 18.13 -18.50
CA LYS A 185 2.47 18.25 -17.64
C LYS A 185 2.40 17.09 -16.63
N ALA A 186 2.65 15.85 -17.07
CA ALA A 186 2.67 14.69 -16.18
C ALA A 186 3.71 14.87 -15.07
N ARG A 187 4.94 15.33 -15.39
CA ARG A 187 5.97 15.62 -14.38
C ARG A 187 5.53 16.72 -13.41
N TRP A 188 4.91 17.78 -13.90
CA TRP A 188 4.38 18.83 -13.03
C TRP A 188 3.31 18.29 -12.08
N LEU A 189 2.40 17.44 -12.58
CA LEU A 189 1.36 16.77 -11.78
C LEU A 189 1.97 15.80 -10.72
N MET A 190 3.06 15.09 -11.06
CA MET A 190 3.79 14.25 -10.12
C MET A 190 4.36 15.05 -8.94
N VAL A 191 4.91 16.25 -9.21
CA VAL A 191 5.41 17.15 -8.16
C VAL A 191 4.29 17.64 -7.25
N GLN A 192 3.10 17.87 -7.81
CA GLN A 192 1.89 18.22 -7.04
C GLN A 192 1.22 17.02 -6.37
N GLN A 193 1.81 15.83 -6.47
CA GLN A 193 1.25 14.56 -5.98
C GLN A 193 -0.16 14.25 -6.53
N ARG A 194 -0.50 14.81 -7.69
CA ARG A 194 -1.74 14.55 -8.44
C ARG A 194 -1.56 13.32 -9.33
N TRP A 195 -1.37 12.17 -8.68
CA TRP A 195 -0.90 10.93 -9.32
C TRP A 195 -1.81 10.41 -10.42
N THR A 196 -3.12 10.38 -10.17
CA THR A 196 -4.10 9.88 -11.15
C THR A 196 -4.13 10.73 -12.42
N GLU A 197 -4.02 12.03 -12.26
CA GLU A 197 -3.98 12.95 -13.41
C GLU A 197 -2.65 12.83 -14.19
N ALA A 198 -1.53 12.61 -13.47
CA ALA A 198 -0.26 12.30 -14.13
C ALA A 198 -0.35 11.01 -14.94
N LEU A 199 -0.97 9.95 -14.39
CA LEU A 199 -1.21 8.70 -15.11
C LEU A 199 -2.11 8.90 -16.34
N ASP A 200 -3.13 9.74 -16.27
CA ASP A 200 -4.00 10.03 -17.40
C ASP A 200 -3.25 10.71 -18.55
N GLU A 201 -2.38 11.69 -18.27
CA GLU A 201 -1.54 12.31 -19.33
C GLU A 201 -0.53 11.33 -19.94
N LEU A 202 0.09 10.48 -19.12
CA LEU A 202 0.99 9.44 -19.62
C LEU A 202 0.25 8.39 -20.47
N LEU A 203 -0.97 8.04 -20.09
CA LEU A 203 -1.81 7.10 -20.84
C LEU A 203 -2.19 7.69 -22.22
N GLU A 204 -2.46 8.98 -22.29
CA GLU A 204 -2.73 9.70 -23.55
C GLU A 204 -1.55 9.61 -24.53
N ILE A 205 -0.30 9.61 -24.03
CA ILE A 205 0.89 9.37 -24.86
C ILE A 205 0.89 7.91 -25.34
N LEU A 206 0.75 6.96 -24.40
CA LEU A 206 0.82 5.53 -24.70
C LEU A 206 -0.25 5.03 -25.68
N MET A 207 -1.45 5.61 -25.64
CA MET A 207 -2.52 5.27 -26.59
C MET A 207 -2.18 5.68 -28.03
N ARG A 208 -1.26 6.61 -28.24
CA ARG A 208 -0.90 7.14 -29.56
C ARG A 208 0.50 6.71 -30.02
N ASP A 209 1.41 6.52 -29.09
CA ASP A 209 2.78 6.04 -29.32
C ASP A 209 3.30 5.30 -28.08
N LYS A 210 3.24 3.97 -28.14
CA LYS A 210 3.65 3.10 -27.03
C LYS A 210 5.15 3.15 -26.74
N ALA A 211 5.96 3.40 -27.77
CA ALA A 211 7.41 3.40 -27.70
C ALA A 211 8.01 4.81 -27.59
N TRP A 212 7.18 5.83 -27.42
CA TRP A 212 7.64 7.21 -27.38
C TRP A 212 8.83 7.37 -26.41
N ASN A 213 9.88 8.00 -26.93
CA ASN A 213 11.11 8.32 -26.22
C ASN A 213 11.65 7.11 -25.42
N GLU A 214 11.91 6.00 -26.12
CA GLU A 214 12.45 4.77 -25.54
C GLU A 214 11.61 4.22 -24.36
N ASP A 215 10.30 4.16 -24.54
CA ASP A 215 9.33 3.75 -23.51
C ASP A 215 9.27 4.67 -22.28
N LEU A 216 9.72 5.92 -22.38
CA LEU A 216 9.81 6.83 -21.23
C LEU A 216 8.45 7.03 -20.56
N ALA A 217 7.37 7.20 -21.33
CA ALA A 217 6.03 7.36 -20.80
C ALA A 217 5.58 6.11 -20.03
N ARG A 218 5.85 4.89 -20.54
CA ARG A 218 5.51 3.62 -19.88
C ARG A 218 6.32 3.43 -18.61
N LYS A 219 7.63 3.66 -18.66
CA LYS A 219 8.52 3.56 -17.49
C LYS A 219 8.06 4.52 -16.38
N THR A 220 7.71 5.75 -16.74
CA THR A 220 7.21 6.75 -15.78
C THR A 220 5.82 6.39 -15.25
N TYR A 221 4.94 5.85 -16.08
CA TYR A 221 3.64 5.34 -15.64
C TYR A 221 3.77 4.26 -14.56
N ILE A 222 4.63 3.28 -14.78
CA ILE A 222 4.91 2.22 -13.81
C ILE A 222 5.51 2.82 -12.53
N ALA A 223 6.41 3.78 -12.65
CA ALA A 223 7.00 4.46 -11.51
C ALA A 223 5.96 5.18 -10.64
N VAL A 224 5.01 5.85 -11.25
CA VAL A 224 3.89 6.50 -10.53
C VAL A 224 3.05 5.45 -9.79
N LEU A 225 2.76 4.31 -10.40
CA LEU A 225 2.04 3.22 -9.72
C LEU A 225 2.81 2.67 -8.52
N ASP A 226 4.13 2.49 -8.63
CA ASP A 226 4.98 2.05 -7.51
C ASP A 226 4.98 3.07 -6.35
N ILE A 227 4.95 4.38 -6.67
CA ILE A 227 4.87 5.45 -5.68
C ILE A 227 3.49 5.48 -4.99
N MET A 228 2.42 5.26 -5.75
CA MET A 228 1.06 5.22 -5.21
C MET A 228 0.80 4.01 -4.33
N GLU A 229 1.51 2.92 -4.56
CA GLU A 229 1.31 1.68 -3.77
C GLU A 229 1.64 1.94 -2.30
N ALA A 230 0.64 1.69 -1.43
CA ALA A 230 0.85 1.74 0.02
C ALA A 230 1.81 0.61 0.47
N PRO A 231 2.53 0.79 1.58
CA PRO A 231 3.27 -0.30 2.19
C PRO A 231 2.34 -1.51 2.39
N LYS A 232 2.79 -2.68 1.96
CA LYS A 232 1.96 -3.89 2.08
C LYS A 232 1.79 -4.24 3.55
N PRO A 233 0.55 -4.36 4.04
CA PRO A 233 0.32 -4.81 5.41
C PRO A 233 0.89 -6.22 5.57
N LYS A 234 1.46 -6.50 6.73
CA LYS A 234 1.84 -7.87 7.08
C LYS A 234 0.56 -8.70 7.17
N VAL A 235 0.39 -9.63 6.26
CA VAL A 235 -0.72 -10.59 6.26
C VAL A 235 -0.19 -11.95 6.68
N ALA A 236 -1.08 -12.83 7.16
CA ALA A 236 -0.72 -14.19 7.53
C ALA A 236 -0.17 -14.97 6.31
N ASP A 237 0.72 -15.94 6.58
CA ASP A 237 1.30 -16.77 5.53
C ASP A 237 0.21 -17.37 4.63
N GLY A 238 0.36 -17.17 3.32
CA GLY A 238 -0.59 -17.64 2.32
C GLY A 238 -1.73 -16.67 1.97
N GLN A 239 -1.83 -15.51 2.63
CA GLN A 239 -2.78 -14.47 2.23
C GLN A 239 -2.12 -13.46 1.29
N ILE A 240 -2.86 -13.04 0.26
CA ILE A 240 -2.43 -11.97 -0.63
C ILE A 240 -2.95 -10.64 -0.05
N PRO A 241 -2.06 -9.66 0.24
CA PRO A 241 -2.50 -8.35 0.71
C PRO A 241 -3.50 -7.74 -0.28
N PRO A 242 -4.56 -7.06 0.18
CA PRO A 242 -5.46 -6.36 -0.70
C PRO A 242 -4.70 -5.31 -1.52
N GLU A 243 -4.96 -5.26 -2.82
CA GLU A 243 -4.41 -4.26 -3.71
C GLU A 243 -5.26 -2.98 -3.62
N ASP A 244 -4.60 -1.81 -3.65
CA ASP A 244 -5.32 -0.54 -3.73
C ASP A 244 -6.21 -0.50 -4.99
N PRO A 245 -7.52 -0.24 -4.87
CA PRO A 245 -8.45 -0.27 -5.99
C PRO A 245 -8.09 0.72 -7.11
N VAL A 246 -7.50 1.87 -6.78
CA VAL A 246 -7.08 2.89 -7.75
C VAL A 246 -5.87 2.36 -8.52
N VAL A 247 -4.85 1.85 -7.82
CA VAL A 247 -3.66 1.26 -8.43
C VAL A 247 -4.04 0.09 -9.33
N ALA A 248 -4.91 -0.82 -8.86
CA ALA A 248 -5.42 -1.95 -9.65
C ALA A 248 -6.13 -1.50 -10.94
N THR A 249 -6.91 -0.42 -10.85
CA THR A 249 -7.61 0.14 -12.01
C THR A 249 -6.63 0.69 -13.05
N TYR A 250 -5.63 1.46 -12.62
CA TYR A 250 -4.63 2.02 -13.53
C TYR A 250 -3.68 0.95 -14.09
N ARG A 251 -3.38 -0.11 -13.35
CA ARG A 251 -2.67 -1.30 -13.89
C ARG A 251 -3.44 -1.96 -15.02
N ARG A 252 -4.76 -2.15 -14.87
CA ARG A 252 -5.61 -2.72 -15.93
C ARG A 252 -5.67 -1.81 -17.15
N ARG A 253 -5.78 -0.48 -16.97
CA ARG A 253 -5.76 0.49 -18.08
C ARG A 253 -4.45 0.42 -18.86
N LEU A 254 -3.30 0.34 -18.18
CA LEU A 254 -2.00 0.17 -18.82
C LEU A 254 -1.95 -1.13 -19.64
N SER A 255 -2.36 -2.25 -19.03
CA SER A 255 -2.37 -3.56 -19.72
C SER A 255 -3.24 -3.54 -20.97
N SER A 256 -4.41 -2.91 -20.91
CA SER A 256 -5.30 -2.76 -22.06
C SER A 256 -4.66 -1.98 -23.21
N VAL A 257 -3.91 -0.92 -22.90
CA VAL A 257 -3.23 -0.10 -23.92
C VAL A 257 -2.00 -0.80 -24.49
N VAL A 258 -1.23 -1.51 -23.66
CA VAL A 258 0.00 -2.19 -24.11
C VAL A 258 -0.33 -3.41 -24.99
N LEU A 259 -1.39 -4.13 -24.67
CA LEU A 259 -1.79 -5.37 -25.37
C LEU A 259 -2.66 -5.12 -26.62
N SER A 260 -3.20 -3.92 -26.79
CA SER A 260 -3.93 -3.53 -28.01
C SER A 260 -2.96 -3.10 -29.11
#